data_1838fa178f7709457926a8033d46bc39
#
_entry.id   1838fa178f7709457926a8033d46bc39
#
_cell.length_a   1.000
_cell.length_b   1.000
_cell.length_c   1.000
_cell.angle_alpha   90.00
_cell.angle_beta   90.00
_cell.angle_gamma   90.00
#
_symmetry.space_group_name_H-M   'P 1'
#
loop_
_entity.id
_entity.type
_entity.pdbx_description
1 polymer ?
#
loop_
_entity_poly.entity_id
_entity_poly.type
_entity_poly.pdbx_seq_one_letter_code
_entity_poly.pdbx_strand_id
1 'polypeptide(L)'
;MSLFPDSNNSDCRSLFEDTKKSLYELAKNLEISSISNSFFTEIVIPLTSFFNSLEKRDHPYFICFTGGQGSGKTTLSEFVQLALQVGCKKRSVGFSIDDIYKTPEERESLAKSIHPLCKVRGVPGTHDVKLGLDILNSLVHAQASTLTLIPSFSKPLDRHYPKETWREYKGKPDFIFFDAWCGGARPVSTENWKPPMNTLEKEEDPNGIWSKWSNSELAGDYQILFEKFDLLLMIKVPNMEHVYESRWLQEQTLAKTLKDPEMKKKIMNKQEVFRFVMHYERLTRYILEEMPSFADIVVERDKVFNFSFLKTP
;
A
#
# COMPACT_ATOMS: atom_id res chain seq x y z
N MET A 1 29.59 3.63 -6.51
CA MET A 1 28.68 4.65 -7.06
C MET A 1 27.27 4.26 -6.69
N SER A 2 26.49 5.17 -6.15
CA SER A 2 25.08 4.89 -5.88
C SER A 2 24.37 4.54 -7.19
N LEU A 3 23.67 3.41 -7.24
CA LEU A 3 22.83 3.01 -8.38
C LEU A 3 21.61 3.93 -8.54
N PHE A 4 21.34 4.73 -7.52
CA PHE A 4 20.19 5.62 -7.50
C PHE A 4 20.53 6.94 -8.20
N PRO A 5 19.76 7.37 -9.21
CA PRO A 5 20.08 8.53 -10.03
C PRO A 5 19.97 9.84 -9.25
N ASP A 6 20.89 10.75 -9.50
CA ASP A 6 20.76 12.15 -9.07
C ASP A 6 19.59 12.79 -9.85
N SER A 7 18.69 13.45 -9.13
CA SER A 7 17.57 14.18 -9.71
C SER A 7 17.97 15.26 -10.72
N ASN A 8 19.21 15.76 -10.61
CA ASN A 8 19.76 16.79 -11.48
C ASN A 8 20.48 16.24 -12.73
N ASN A 9 20.53 14.92 -12.95
CA ASN A 9 21.13 14.40 -14.16
C ASN A 9 20.28 14.68 -15.41
N SER A 10 20.89 14.62 -16.59
CA SER A 10 20.23 14.94 -17.88
C SER A 10 19.03 14.01 -18.15
N ASP A 11 19.16 12.72 -17.80
CA ASP A 11 18.16 11.69 -18.08
C ASP A 11 16.91 11.90 -17.22
N CYS A 12 17.08 12.25 -15.94
CA CYS A 12 15.95 12.61 -15.06
C CYS A 12 15.24 13.88 -15.57
N ARG A 13 15.99 14.89 -16.01
CA ARG A 13 15.37 16.11 -16.57
C ARG A 13 14.58 15.81 -17.85
N SER A 14 15.15 15.05 -18.78
CA SER A 14 14.44 14.64 -19.99
C SER A 14 13.20 13.84 -19.67
N LEU A 15 13.31 12.86 -18.78
CA LEU A 15 12.18 12.03 -18.34
C LEU A 15 11.05 12.87 -17.71
N PHE A 16 11.40 13.89 -16.93
CA PHE A 16 10.41 14.80 -16.36
C PHE A 16 9.68 15.60 -17.46
N GLU A 17 10.40 16.22 -18.39
CA GLU A 17 9.75 16.98 -19.47
C GLU A 17 8.84 16.10 -20.33
N ASP A 18 9.23 14.85 -20.61
CA ASP A 18 8.44 13.89 -21.37
C ASP A 18 7.14 13.45 -20.64
N THR A 19 7.16 13.45 -19.31
CA THR A 19 6.06 12.94 -18.48
C THR A 19 5.24 14.02 -17.79
N LYS A 20 5.77 15.22 -17.67
CA LYS A 20 5.21 16.35 -16.91
C LYS A 20 3.73 16.59 -17.12
N LYS A 21 3.29 16.68 -18.38
CA LYS A 21 1.87 16.90 -18.71
C LYS A 21 0.99 15.81 -18.12
N SER A 22 1.35 14.55 -18.33
CA SER A 22 0.59 13.39 -17.85
C SER A 22 0.57 13.30 -16.31
N LEU A 23 1.70 13.64 -15.65
CA LEU A 23 1.77 13.68 -14.19
C LEU A 23 0.83 14.73 -13.59
N TYR A 24 0.77 15.93 -14.16
CA TYR A 24 -0.17 16.96 -13.70
C TYR A 24 -1.63 16.62 -14.01
N GLU A 25 -1.91 15.96 -15.15
CA GLU A 25 -3.25 15.45 -15.48
C GLU A 25 -3.68 14.38 -14.47
N LEU A 26 -2.79 13.46 -14.08
CA LEU A 26 -3.08 12.48 -13.04
C LEU A 26 -3.32 13.15 -11.69
N ALA A 27 -2.49 14.12 -11.28
CA ALA A 27 -2.70 14.88 -10.05
C ALA A 27 -4.08 15.52 -9.98
N LYS A 28 -4.53 16.11 -11.10
CA LYS A 28 -5.89 16.69 -11.22
C LYS A 28 -6.97 15.61 -11.10
N ASN A 29 -6.81 14.46 -11.73
CA ASN A 29 -7.77 13.34 -11.67
C ASN A 29 -7.87 12.74 -10.27
N LEU A 30 -6.77 12.75 -9.52
CA LEU A 30 -6.70 12.33 -8.11
C LEU A 30 -7.18 13.41 -7.13
N GLU A 31 -7.67 14.55 -7.66
CA GLU A 31 -8.15 15.69 -6.86
C GLU A 31 -7.11 16.23 -5.87
N ILE A 32 -5.82 16.11 -6.20
CA ILE A 32 -4.73 16.66 -5.38
C ILE A 32 -4.65 18.17 -5.64
N SER A 33 -5.10 18.96 -4.67
CA SER A 33 -5.24 20.42 -4.80
C SER A 33 -3.92 21.16 -4.95
N SER A 34 -2.82 20.63 -4.42
CA SER A 34 -1.47 21.19 -4.59
C SER A 34 -0.43 20.08 -4.56
N ILE A 35 0.37 20.01 -5.61
CA ILE A 35 1.51 19.11 -5.68
C ILE A 35 2.71 19.94 -6.12
N SER A 36 3.83 19.79 -5.40
CA SER A 36 5.03 20.54 -5.72
C SER A 36 5.77 19.94 -6.92
N ASN A 37 6.45 20.77 -7.70
CA ASN A 37 7.38 20.29 -8.71
C ASN A 37 8.46 19.38 -8.10
N SER A 38 8.95 19.71 -6.89
CA SER A 38 9.97 18.92 -6.20
C SER A 38 9.51 17.49 -5.91
N PHE A 39 8.22 17.26 -5.62
CA PHE A 39 7.71 15.89 -5.48
C PHE A 39 7.93 15.07 -6.75
N PHE A 40 7.69 15.66 -7.91
CA PHE A 40 7.96 14.96 -9.17
C PHE A 40 9.45 14.82 -9.44
N THR A 41 10.19 15.93 -9.43
CA THR A 41 11.59 15.94 -9.84
C THR A 41 12.52 15.26 -8.85
N GLU A 42 12.22 15.27 -7.56
CA GLU A 42 13.09 14.74 -6.51
C GLU A 42 12.68 13.33 -6.01
N ILE A 43 11.42 12.91 -6.25
CA ILE A 43 10.93 11.62 -5.78
C ILE A 43 10.46 10.73 -6.94
N VAL A 44 9.41 11.15 -7.69
CA VAL A 44 8.78 10.30 -8.72
C VAL A 44 9.77 9.97 -9.84
N ILE A 45 10.45 10.96 -10.38
CA ILE A 45 11.35 10.78 -11.53
C ILE A 45 12.61 10.00 -11.17
N PRO A 46 13.32 10.25 -10.04
CA PRO A 46 14.43 9.40 -9.62
C PRO A 46 14.01 7.93 -9.40
N LEU A 47 12.86 7.68 -8.75
CA LEU A 47 12.33 6.31 -8.61
C LEU A 47 12.05 5.66 -9.97
N THR A 48 11.41 6.40 -10.88
CA THR A 48 11.11 5.91 -12.23
C THR A 48 12.38 5.59 -13.00
N SER A 49 13.36 6.49 -12.96
CA SER A 49 14.67 6.29 -13.60
C SER A 49 15.40 5.09 -13.01
N PHE A 50 15.42 4.96 -11.69
CA PHE A 50 15.99 3.80 -11.00
C PHE A 50 15.33 2.50 -11.44
N PHE A 51 13.99 2.41 -11.40
CA PHE A 51 13.29 1.20 -11.83
C PHE A 51 13.53 0.89 -13.31
N ASN A 52 13.57 1.91 -14.17
CA ASN A 52 13.86 1.71 -15.59
C ASN A 52 15.30 1.22 -15.84
N SER A 53 16.25 1.51 -14.94
CA SER A 53 17.65 1.08 -15.03
C SER A 53 17.89 -0.37 -14.55
N LEU A 54 16.88 -1.00 -13.90
CA LEU A 54 17.00 -2.38 -13.45
C LEU A 54 17.22 -3.32 -14.64
N GLU A 55 18.02 -4.33 -14.43
CA GLU A 55 18.37 -5.29 -15.47
C GLU A 55 17.12 -5.95 -16.08
N LYS A 56 17.14 -6.10 -17.41
CA LYS A 56 16.06 -6.81 -18.09
C LYS A 56 16.11 -8.30 -17.76
N ARG A 57 14.97 -8.85 -17.35
CA ARG A 57 14.84 -10.28 -17.00
C ARG A 57 13.54 -10.87 -17.57
N ASP A 58 13.40 -12.20 -17.56
CA ASP A 58 12.25 -12.89 -18.16
C ASP A 58 10.97 -12.80 -17.34
N HIS A 59 11.05 -12.40 -16.07
CA HIS A 59 9.92 -12.22 -15.18
C HIS A 59 9.82 -10.77 -14.70
N PRO A 60 8.61 -10.27 -14.41
CA PRO A 60 8.41 -8.89 -13.95
C PRO A 60 9.07 -8.64 -12.60
N TYR A 61 9.46 -7.39 -12.35
CA TYR A 61 9.82 -6.96 -11.00
C TYR A 61 8.57 -6.83 -10.14
N PHE A 62 8.59 -7.42 -8.96
CA PHE A 62 7.52 -7.30 -7.98
C PHE A 62 7.95 -6.35 -6.87
N ILE A 63 7.40 -5.15 -6.88
CA ILE A 63 7.81 -4.03 -6.02
C ILE A 63 6.68 -3.71 -5.05
N CYS A 64 6.97 -3.77 -3.75
CA CYS A 64 6.04 -3.41 -2.71
C CYS A 64 6.20 -1.95 -2.29
N PHE A 65 5.11 -1.20 -2.29
CA PHE A 65 4.98 0.10 -1.64
C PHE A 65 4.29 -0.09 -0.29
N THR A 66 5.01 0.16 0.79
CA THR A 66 4.52 -0.02 2.15
C THR A 66 4.57 1.26 2.96
N GLY A 67 3.79 1.32 4.04
CA GLY A 67 3.72 2.48 4.95
C GLY A 67 2.33 2.65 5.53
N GLY A 68 2.21 3.45 6.58
CA GLY A 68 0.96 3.69 7.30
C GLY A 68 -0.17 4.21 6.42
N GLN A 69 -1.38 4.15 6.93
CA GLN A 69 -2.56 4.67 6.24
C GLN A 69 -2.42 6.18 6.03
N GLY A 70 -2.77 6.65 4.83
CA GLY A 70 -2.63 8.05 4.46
C GLY A 70 -1.19 8.53 4.24
N SER A 71 -0.20 7.63 4.18
CA SER A 71 1.19 8.00 3.91
C SER A 71 1.46 8.45 2.47
N GLY A 72 0.56 8.16 1.52
CA GLY A 72 0.72 8.50 0.10
C GLY A 72 1.22 7.37 -0.79
N LYS A 73 1.25 6.10 -0.30
CA LYS A 73 1.71 4.92 -1.07
C LYS A 73 1.06 4.79 -2.43
N THR A 74 -0.27 4.73 -2.44
CA THR A 74 -1.06 4.55 -3.66
C THR A 74 -0.77 5.67 -4.65
N THR A 75 -0.77 6.91 -4.17
CA THR A 75 -0.47 8.09 -4.99
C THR A 75 0.93 8.03 -5.60
N LEU A 76 1.96 7.73 -4.80
CA LEU A 76 3.32 7.60 -5.30
C LEU A 76 3.45 6.46 -6.32
N SER A 77 2.86 5.30 -6.02
CA SER A 77 2.84 4.14 -6.92
C SER A 77 2.19 4.47 -8.27
N GLU A 78 1.06 5.17 -8.27
CA GLU A 78 0.34 5.57 -9.50
C GLU A 78 1.17 6.55 -10.34
N PHE A 79 1.83 7.53 -9.73
CA PHE A 79 2.71 8.46 -10.46
C PHE A 79 3.91 7.74 -11.07
N VAL A 80 4.55 6.84 -10.33
CA VAL A 80 5.68 6.05 -10.84
C VAL A 80 5.24 5.13 -11.98
N GLN A 81 4.09 4.46 -11.85
CA GLN A 81 3.53 3.62 -12.92
C GLN A 81 3.27 4.43 -14.20
N LEU A 82 2.66 5.61 -14.06
CA LEU A 82 2.40 6.49 -15.18
C LEU A 82 3.71 6.96 -15.84
N ALA A 83 4.70 7.37 -15.06
CA ALA A 83 5.98 7.82 -15.58
C ALA A 83 6.75 6.70 -16.30
N LEU A 84 6.73 5.48 -15.77
CA LEU A 84 7.29 4.29 -16.44
C LEU A 84 6.58 4.02 -17.78
N GLN A 85 5.26 4.11 -17.80
CA GLN A 85 4.47 3.85 -19.00
C GLN A 85 4.70 4.93 -20.06
N VAL A 86 4.62 6.20 -19.70
CA VAL A 86 4.68 7.32 -20.66
C VAL A 86 6.12 7.61 -21.07
N GLY A 87 7.03 7.72 -20.10
CA GLY A 87 8.42 8.12 -20.35
C GLY A 87 9.33 6.96 -20.78
N CYS A 88 9.17 5.80 -20.14
CA CYS A 88 10.07 4.66 -20.36
C CYS A 88 9.48 3.56 -21.25
N LYS A 89 8.21 3.69 -21.67
CA LYS A 89 7.47 2.69 -22.48
C LYS A 89 7.43 1.30 -21.79
N LYS A 90 7.46 1.28 -20.48
CA LYS A 90 7.38 0.05 -19.67
C LYS A 90 5.93 -0.28 -19.34
N ARG A 91 5.64 -1.55 -19.30
CA ARG A 91 4.32 -2.06 -18.92
C ARG A 91 4.27 -2.32 -17.42
N SER A 92 3.32 -1.72 -16.73
CA SER A 92 3.14 -1.92 -15.30
C SER A 92 1.69 -2.25 -14.96
N VAL A 93 1.50 -2.94 -13.85
CA VAL A 93 0.22 -3.22 -13.24
C VAL A 93 0.35 -3.09 -11.73
N GLY A 94 -0.66 -2.51 -11.07
CA GLY A 94 -0.71 -2.42 -9.62
C GLY A 94 -1.96 -3.09 -9.07
N PHE A 95 -1.86 -3.65 -7.87
CA PHE A 95 -2.98 -4.06 -7.03
C PHE A 95 -2.62 -3.87 -5.56
N SER A 96 -3.62 -3.90 -4.70
CA SER A 96 -3.45 -3.59 -3.28
C SER A 96 -3.80 -4.79 -2.40
N ILE A 97 -3.20 -4.84 -1.22
CA ILE A 97 -3.66 -5.76 -0.17
C ILE A 97 -5.12 -5.48 0.22
N ASP A 98 -5.57 -4.24 0.07
CA ASP A 98 -6.96 -3.85 0.30
C ASP A 98 -7.92 -4.42 -0.78
N ASP A 99 -7.41 -4.85 -1.93
CA ASP A 99 -8.19 -5.49 -2.98
C ASP A 99 -8.44 -6.98 -2.75
N ILE A 100 -7.78 -7.57 -1.77
CA ILE A 100 -7.86 -9.01 -1.47
C ILE A 100 -8.40 -9.29 -0.06
N TYR A 101 -9.26 -8.44 0.50
CA TYR A 101 -9.90 -8.73 1.78
C TYR A 101 -10.77 -9.99 1.71
N LYS A 102 -10.81 -10.75 2.81
CA LYS A 102 -11.84 -11.76 3.04
C LYS A 102 -13.23 -11.12 3.05
N THR A 103 -14.22 -11.88 2.65
CA THR A 103 -15.63 -11.45 2.68
C THR A 103 -16.11 -11.14 4.11
N PRO A 104 -17.18 -10.35 4.28
CA PRO A 104 -17.79 -10.14 5.60
C PRO A 104 -18.19 -11.45 6.28
N GLU A 105 -18.68 -12.42 5.51
CA GLU A 105 -19.12 -13.74 5.98
C GLU A 105 -17.92 -14.55 6.54
N GLU A 106 -16.79 -14.56 5.85
CA GLU A 106 -15.55 -15.20 6.33
C GLU A 106 -15.03 -14.52 7.60
N ARG A 107 -15.01 -13.18 7.64
CA ARG A 107 -14.60 -12.44 8.82
C ARG A 107 -15.56 -12.61 10.00
N GLU A 108 -16.84 -12.73 9.76
CA GLU A 108 -17.84 -13.07 10.80
C GLU A 108 -17.59 -14.48 11.37
N SER A 109 -17.17 -15.43 10.52
CA SER A 109 -16.75 -16.77 10.98
C SER A 109 -15.52 -16.71 11.88
N LEU A 110 -14.50 -15.93 11.49
CA LEU A 110 -13.32 -15.68 12.32
C LEU A 110 -13.71 -14.99 13.64
N ALA A 111 -14.66 -14.05 13.59
CA ALA A 111 -15.10 -13.36 14.79
C ALA A 111 -15.77 -14.29 15.81
N LYS A 112 -16.49 -15.32 15.35
CA LYS A 112 -17.12 -16.34 16.20
C LYS A 112 -16.13 -17.36 16.75
N SER A 113 -15.12 -17.74 15.97
CA SER A 113 -14.20 -18.82 16.32
C SER A 113 -12.95 -18.34 17.07
N ILE A 114 -12.54 -17.09 16.89
CA ILE A 114 -11.28 -16.55 17.40
C ILE A 114 -11.53 -15.38 18.35
N HIS A 115 -12.00 -14.24 17.78
CA HIS A 115 -12.20 -13.04 18.59
C HIS A 115 -13.10 -12.02 17.84
N PRO A 116 -14.04 -11.32 18.53
CA PRO A 116 -14.94 -10.35 17.88
C PRO A 116 -14.28 -9.30 17.01
N LEU A 117 -13.07 -8.86 17.34
CA LEU A 117 -12.30 -7.89 16.55
C LEU A 117 -11.91 -8.40 15.15
N CYS A 118 -11.93 -9.71 14.90
CA CYS A 118 -11.69 -10.28 13.57
C CYS A 118 -12.75 -9.89 12.53
N LYS A 119 -13.91 -9.37 12.97
CA LYS A 119 -14.94 -8.85 12.08
C LYS A 119 -14.48 -7.64 11.29
N VAL A 120 -13.63 -6.81 11.88
CA VAL A 120 -13.08 -5.61 11.24
C VAL A 120 -11.97 -6.02 10.27
N ARG A 121 -12.09 -5.58 9.00
CA ARG A 121 -11.06 -5.82 8.00
C ARG A 121 -9.79 -4.99 8.27
N GLY A 122 -8.66 -5.48 7.81
CA GLY A 122 -7.44 -4.68 7.70
C GLY A 122 -6.18 -5.31 8.26
N VAL A 123 -6.25 -6.00 9.40
CA VAL A 123 -5.09 -6.65 10.01
C VAL A 123 -4.75 -7.98 9.34
N PRO A 124 -3.50 -8.46 9.43
CA PRO A 124 -3.16 -9.81 8.98
C PRO A 124 -4.15 -10.87 9.51
N GLY A 125 -4.53 -11.80 8.62
CA GLY A 125 -5.59 -12.79 8.83
C GLY A 125 -6.93 -12.40 8.23
N THR A 126 -7.15 -11.12 7.87
CA THR A 126 -8.40 -10.64 7.24
C THR A 126 -8.31 -10.47 5.71
N HIS A 127 -7.21 -10.89 5.10
CA HIS A 127 -7.00 -10.88 3.64
C HIS A 127 -6.99 -12.30 3.09
N ASP A 128 -7.43 -12.47 1.85
CA ASP A 128 -7.23 -13.67 1.05
C ASP A 128 -5.86 -13.61 0.36
N VAL A 129 -4.81 -13.96 1.11
CA VAL A 129 -3.43 -13.95 0.61
C VAL A 129 -3.25 -14.91 -0.54
N LYS A 130 -4.01 -16.02 -0.55
CA LYS A 130 -3.99 -16.99 -1.66
C LYS A 130 -4.44 -16.34 -2.96
N LEU A 131 -5.51 -15.54 -2.95
CA LEU A 131 -5.93 -14.76 -4.11
C LEU A 131 -4.81 -13.83 -4.60
N GLY A 132 -4.11 -13.17 -3.67
CA GLY A 132 -2.94 -12.32 -4.01
C GLY A 132 -1.82 -13.10 -4.69
N LEU A 133 -1.49 -14.29 -4.19
CA LEU A 133 -0.50 -15.17 -4.78
C LEU A 133 -0.94 -15.71 -6.16
N ASP A 134 -2.21 -16.04 -6.33
CA ASP A 134 -2.77 -16.50 -7.61
C ASP A 134 -2.71 -15.40 -8.68
N ILE A 135 -3.01 -14.14 -8.31
CA ILE A 135 -2.87 -12.98 -9.20
C ILE A 135 -1.41 -12.77 -9.60
N LEU A 136 -0.51 -12.75 -8.62
CA LEU A 136 0.93 -12.61 -8.87
C LEU A 136 1.43 -13.69 -9.82
N ASN A 137 1.09 -14.95 -9.56
CA ASN A 137 1.47 -16.09 -10.40
C ASN A 137 0.91 -15.95 -11.82
N SER A 138 -0.33 -15.53 -11.97
CA SER A 138 -0.96 -15.27 -13.28
C SER A 138 -0.20 -14.20 -14.07
N LEU A 139 0.19 -13.10 -13.44
CA LEU A 139 0.93 -12.00 -14.07
C LEU A 139 2.36 -12.41 -14.46
N VAL A 140 3.04 -13.15 -13.60
CA VAL A 140 4.42 -13.62 -13.83
C VAL A 140 4.49 -14.59 -15.02
N HIS A 141 3.52 -15.49 -15.15
CA HIS A 141 3.50 -16.52 -16.20
C HIS A 141 2.64 -16.13 -17.42
N ALA A 142 2.13 -14.90 -17.48
CA ALA A 142 1.27 -14.45 -18.55
C ALA A 142 1.94 -14.56 -19.93
N GLN A 143 1.19 -15.07 -20.91
CA GLN A 143 1.52 -14.99 -22.30
C GLN A 143 0.87 -13.75 -22.93
N ALA A 144 1.23 -13.37 -24.14
CA ALA A 144 0.73 -12.15 -24.78
C ALA A 144 -0.81 -12.05 -24.87
N SER A 145 -1.50 -13.20 -24.91
CA SER A 145 -2.98 -13.25 -24.94
C SER A 145 -3.63 -13.45 -23.58
N THR A 146 -2.86 -13.74 -22.53
CA THR A 146 -3.38 -13.99 -21.18
C THR A 146 -4.09 -12.74 -20.65
N LEU A 147 -5.29 -12.92 -20.12
CA LEU A 147 -6.02 -11.90 -19.37
C LEU A 147 -5.98 -12.24 -17.88
N THR A 148 -5.39 -11.36 -17.07
CA THR A 148 -5.40 -11.48 -15.60
C THR A 148 -6.42 -10.50 -15.04
N LEU A 149 -7.36 -11.00 -14.25
CA LEU A 149 -8.34 -10.19 -13.55
C LEU A 149 -7.73 -9.66 -12.25
N ILE A 150 -7.73 -8.35 -12.10
CA ILE A 150 -7.27 -7.65 -10.89
C ILE A 150 -8.51 -7.34 -10.04
N PRO A 151 -8.62 -7.89 -8.83
CA PRO A 151 -9.77 -7.67 -7.97
C PRO A 151 -9.93 -6.20 -7.60
N SER A 152 -11.14 -5.84 -7.24
CA SER A 152 -11.46 -4.51 -6.73
C SER A 152 -12.41 -4.65 -5.56
N PHE A 153 -12.09 -3.97 -4.45
CA PHE A 153 -12.86 -4.02 -3.22
C PHE A 153 -13.54 -2.69 -2.92
N SER A 154 -14.84 -2.76 -2.68
CA SER A 154 -15.65 -1.60 -2.27
C SER A 154 -15.58 -1.43 -0.75
N LYS A 155 -14.78 -0.48 -0.27
CA LYS A 155 -14.69 -0.16 1.16
C LYS A 155 -16.05 0.25 1.78
N PRO A 156 -16.89 1.06 1.09
CA PRO A 156 -18.22 1.42 1.60
C PRO A 156 -19.21 0.25 1.66
N LEU A 157 -19.11 -0.70 0.72
CA LEU A 157 -19.97 -1.89 0.71
C LEU A 157 -19.37 -3.05 1.51
N ASP A 158 -18.10 -2.93 1.91
CA ASP A 158 -17.32 -3.92 2.63
C ASP A 158 -17.25 -5.30 1.93
N ARG A 159 -17.19 -5.29 0.59
CA ARG A 159 -17.11 -6.50 -0.25
C ARG A 159 -16.46 -6.24 -1.59
N HIS A 160 -16.03 -7.29 -2.26
CA HIS A 160 -15.57 -7.17 -3.64
C HIS A 160 -16.69 -6.69 -4.56
N TYR A 161 -16.32 -5.92 -5.57
CA TYR A 161 -17.17 -5.72 -6.73
C TYR A 161 -17.39 -7.06 -7.46
N PRO A 162 -18.47 -7.21 -8.24
CA PRO A 162 -18.67 -8.39 -9.07
C PRO A 162 -17.46 -8.67 -9.94
N LYS A 163 -17.06 -9.95 -10.06
CA LYS A 163 -15.83 -10.37 -10.75
C LYS A 163 -15.79 -9.90 -12.21
N GLU A 164 -16.94 -9.76 -12.84
CA GLU A 164 -17.13 -9.28 -14.21
C GLU A 164 -16.73 -7.81 -14.38
N THR A 165 -16.63 -7.07 -13.29
CA THR A 165 -16.23 -5.65 -13.27
C THR A 165 -14.77 -5.46 -12.85
N TRP A 166 -14.05 -6.52 -12.55
CA TRP A 166 -12.65 -6.45 -12.21
C TRP A 166 -11.82 -5.98 -13.39
N ARG A 167 -10.79 -5.20 -13.11
CA ARG A 167 -9.91 -4.69 -14.17
C ARG A 167 -9.14 -5.82 -14.82
N GLU A 168 -9.18 -5.87 -16.16
CA GLU A 168 -8.41 -6.81 -16.95
C GLU A 168 -7.01 -6.25 -17.25
N TYR A 169 -5.99 -7.10 -17.06
CA TYR A 169 -4.65 -6.82 -17.54
C TYR A 169 -4.21 -7.88 -18.54
N LYS A 170 -3.80 -7.44 -19.74
CA LYS A 170 -3.44 -8.34 -20.84
C LYS A 170 -1.93 -8.51 -20.95
N GLY A 171 -1.49 -9.76 -20.94
CA GLY A 171 -0.10 -10.16 -21.14
C GLY A 171 0.79 -9.96 -19.91
N LYS A 172 2.10 -10.10 -20.10
CA LYS A 172 3.11 -9.98 -19.03
C LYS A 172 3.50 -8.51 -18.83
N PRO A 173 3.50 -7.98 -17.60
CA PRO A 173 4.06 -6.66 -17.31
C PRO A 173 5.60 -6.71 -17.20
N ASP A 174 6.24 -5.54 -17.23
CA ASP A 174 7.64 -5.39 -16.81
C ASP A 174 7.72 -5.23 -15.27
N PHE A 175 6.70 -4.56 -14.69
CA PHE A 175 6.62 -4.27 -13.25
C PHE A 175 5.24 -4.62 -12.70
N ILE A 176 5.23 -5.25 -11.53
CA ILE A 176 4.04 -5.44 -10.68
C ILE A 176 4.24 -4.60 -9.43
N PHE A 177 3.32 -3.68 -9.17
CA PHE A 177 3.33 -2.83 -7.98
C PHE A 177 2.29 -3.33 -6.98
N PHE A 178 2.71 -3.56 -5.74
CA PHE A 178 1.84 -4.00 -4.67
C PHE A 178 1.76 -2.93 -3.59
N ASP A 179 0.57 -2.36 -3.40
CA ASP A 179 0.31 -1.40 -2.33
C ASP A 179 -0.17 -2.16 -1.08
N ALA A 180 0.64 -2.18 -0.04
CA ALA A 180 0.30 -2.89 1.18
C ALA A 180 0.78 -2.12 2.43
N TRP A 181 -0.16 -1.73 3.30
CA TRP A 181 0.18 -1.02 4.53
C TRP A 181 1.11 -1.82 5.46
N CYS A 182 1.03 -3.15 5.40
CA CYS A 182 1.87 -4.08 6.16
C CYS A 182 2.84 -4.90 5.28
N GLY A 183 3.00 -4.51 4.01
CA GLY A 183 3.89 -5.22 3.09
C GLY A 183 5.32 -5.28 3.62
N GLY A 184 5.92 -6.47 3.65
CA GLY A 184 7.25 -6.70 4.20
C GLY A 184 7.34 -6.67 5.73
N ALA A 185 6.21 -6.50 6.46
CA ALA A 185 6.22 -6.57 7.91
C ALA A 185 6.63 -7.97 8.40
N ARG A 186 7.38 -7.99 9.50
CA ARG A 186 7.84 -9.22 10.15
C ARG A 186 6.97 -9.54 11.37
N PRO A 187 6.71 -10.82 11.68
CA PRO A 187 6.02 -11.18 12.90
C PRO A 187 6.89 -10.85 14.12
N VAL A 188 6.24 -10.39 15.18
CA VAL A 188 6.91 -10.04 16.42
C VAL A 188 7.13 -11.31 17.23
N SER A 189 8.35 -11.50 17.75
CA SER A 189 8.67 -12.64 18.62
C SER A 189 8.02 -12.48 20.01
N THR A 190 7.85 -13.60 20.71
CA THR A 190 7.24 -13.61 22.04
C THR A 190 8.00 -12.75 23.04
N GLU A 191 9.35 -12.71 22.94
CA GLU A 191 10.20 -11.92 23.84
C GLU A 191 10.02 -10.41 23.62
N ASN A 192 9.70 -10.00 22.39
CA ASN A 192 9.51 -8.60 22.01
C ASN A 192 8.02 -8.17 22.06
N TRP A 193 7.14 -9.07 22.52
CA TRP A 193 5.72 -8.76 22.61
C TRP A 193 5.41 -7.72 23.66
N LYS A 194 4.96 -6.56 23.24
CA LYS A 194 4.60 -5.45 24.14
C LYS A 194 3.17 -5.63 24.71
N PRO A 195 2.88 -5.11 25.93
CA PRO A 195 1.53 -5.05 26.48
C PRO A 195 0.54 -4.35 25.55
N PRO A 196 -0.77 -4.33 25.88
CA PRO A 196 -1.76 -3.57 25.11
C PRO A 196 -1.34 -2.12 24.86
N MET A 197 -1.31 -1.71 23.57
CA MET A 197 -0.69 -0.45 23.15
C MET A 197 -1.67 0.72 23.08
N ASN A 198 -2.98 0.44 23.01
CA ASN A 198 -4.02 1.44 22.92
C ASN A 198 -5.28 1.02 23.71
N THR A 199 -6.29 1.88 23.73
CA THR A 199 -7.53 1.60 24.48
C THR A 199 -8.32 0.44 23.90
N LEU A 200 -8.34 0.25 22.57
CA LEU A 200 -8.99 -0.90 21.94
C LEU A 200 -8.43 -2.22 22.46
N GLU A 201 -7.12 -2.38 22.45
CA GLU A 201 -6.47 -3.60 22.96
C GLU A 201 -6.68 -3.77 24.46
N LYS A 202 -6.61 -2.66 25.25
CA LYS A 202 -6.81 -2.73 26.70
C LYS A 202 -8.22 -3.18 27.09
N GLU A 203 -9.22 -2.73 26.37
CA GLU A 203 -10.62 -2.94 26.69
C GLU A 203 -11.17 -4.22 26.07
N GLU A 204 -10.77 -4.53 24.83
CA GLU A 204 -11.38 -5.60 24.03
C GLU A 204 -10.44 -6.78 23.77
N ASP A 205 -9.12 -6.62 23.90
CA ASP A 205 -8.13 -7.71 23.74
C ASP A 205 -7.09 -7.73 24.89
N PRO A 206 -7.49 -7.61 26.17
CA PRO A 206 -6.54 -7.48 27.28
C PRO A 206 -5.58 -8.66 27.41
N ASN A 207 -5.97 -9.84 26.95
CA ASN A 207 -5.17 -11.07 26.97
C ASN A 207 -4.36 -11.28 25.68
N GLY A 208 -4.53 -10.41 24.68
CA GLY A 208 -3.82 -10.49 23.40
C GLY A 208 -4.24 -11.68 22.52
N ILE A 209 -5.49 -12.13 22.58
CA ILE A 209 -5.99 -13.25 21.77
C ILE A 209 -6.02 -12.84 20.30
N TRP A 210 -6.67 -11.71 20.00
CA TRP A 210 -6.77 -11.19 18.64
C TRP A 210 -5.43 -10.69 18.09
N SER A 211 -4.70 -9.93 18.89
CA SER A 211 -3.44 -9.34 18.42
C SER A 211 -2.35 -10.40 18.18
N LYS A 212 -2.27 -11.44 19.03
CA LYS A 212 -1.37 -12.57 18.80
C LYS A 212 -1.80 -13.46 17.65
N TRP A 213 -3.12 -13.68 17.48
CA TRP A 213 -3.64 -14.36 16.31
C TRP A 213 -3.24 -13.64 15.01
N SER A 214 -3.46 -12.32 14.94
CA SER A 214 -3.07 -11.54 13.76
C SER A 214 -1.56 -11.62 13.49
N ASN A 215 -0.74 -11.64 14.53
CA ASN A 215 0.70 -11.84 14.40
C ASN A 215 1.07 -13.25 13.91
N SER A 216 0.33 -14.29 14.33
CA SER A 216 0.54 -15.66 13.83
C SER A 216 0.12 -15.80 12.37
N GLU A 217 -0.97 -15.15 11.94
CA GLU A 217 -1.36 -15.08 10.54
C GLU A 217 -0.27 -14.39 9.68
N LEU A 218 0.28 -13.28 10.21
CA LEU A 218 1.41 -12.60 9.56
C LEU A 218 2.62 -13.52 9.36
N ALA A 219 2.87 -14.46 10.27
CA ALA A 219 3.97 -15.42 10.18
C ALA A 219 3.74 -16.54 9.16
N GLY A 220 2.52 -16.69 8.65
CA GLY A 220 2.13 -17.69 7.65
C GLY A 220 2.22 -17.20 6.21
N ASP A 221 1.12 -17.32 5.49
CA ASP A 221 1.03 -17.05 4.04
C ASP A 221 1.48 -15.64 3.65
N TYR A 222 1.38 -14.66 4.55
CA TYR A 222 1.88 -13.31 4.29
C TYR A 222 3.39 -13.30 4.04
N GLN A 223 4.18 -14.08 4.80
CA GLN A 223 5.62 -14.14 4.55
C GLN A 223 5.92 -14.78 3.20
N ILE A 224 5.15 -15.80 2.78
CA ILE A 224 5.28 -16.42 1.46
C ILE A 224 5.06 -15.39 0.34
N LEU A 225 4.09 -14.48 0.50
CA LEU A 225 3.85 -13.39 -0.45
C LEU A 225 4.96 -12.34 -0.40
N PHE A 226 5.40 -11.97 0.82
CA PHE A 226 6.40 -10.91 1.00
C PHE A 226 7.81 -11.33 0.56
N GLU A 227 8.16 -12.60 0.69
CA GLU A 227 9.42 -13.17 0.16
C GLU A 227 9.54 -13.06 -1.36
N LYS A 228 8.44 -12.79 -2.07
CA LYS A 228 8.45 -12.59 -3.52
C LYS A 228 8.74 -11.15 -3.95
N PHE A 229 8.80 -10.21 -3.01
CA PHE A 229 9.18 -8.84 -3.36
C PHE A 229 10.64 -8.78 -3.80
N ASP A 230 10.86 -8.21 -4.97
CA ASP A 230 12.21 -7.88 -5.45
C ASP A 230 12.74 -6.61 -4.80
N LEU A 231 11.83 -5.67 -4.49
CA LEU A 231 12.14 -4.42 -3.82
C LEU A 231 11.02 -4.03 -2.85
N LEU A 232 11.43 -3.58 -1.68
CA LEU A 232 10.54 -3.03 -0.65
C LEU A 232 10.79 -1.53 -0.49
N LEU A 233 9.82 -0.72 -0.93
CA LEU A 233 9.83 0.73 -0.76
C LEU A 233 8.91 1.11 0.39
N MET A 234 9.47 1.71 1.44
CA MET A 234 8.73 2.20 2.58
C MET A 234 8.50 3.71 2.48
N ILE A 235 7.25 4.15 2.66
CA ILE A 235 6.96 5.55 2.99
C ILE A 235 6.84 5.67 4.50
N LYS A 236 7.88 6.23 5.11
CA LYS A 236 7.97 6.44 6.55
C LYS A 236 7.32 7.77 6.92
N VAL A 237 6.34 7.72 7.79
CA VAL A 237 5.78 8.90 8.45
C VAL A 237 6.46 9.10 9.81
N PRO A 238 6.47 10.32 10.38
CA PRO A 238 7.24 10.61 11.60
C PRO A 238 6.86 9.74 12.80
N ASN A 239 5.58 9.49 13.01
CA ASN A 239 5.06 8.73 14.16
C ASN A 239 3.58 8.34 13.95
N MET A 240 3.01 7.68 14.95
CA MET A 240 1.63 7.18 14.93
C MET A 240 0.58 8.31 14.89
N GLU A 241 0.86 9.45 15.52
CA GLU A 241 -0.04 10.62 15.50
C GLU A 241 -0.30 11.09 14.07
N HIS A 242 0.74 11.07 13.21
CA HIS A 242 0.61 11.41 11.79
C HIS A 242 -0.21 10.38 11.00
N VAL A 243 -0.20 9.11 11.41
CA VAL A 243 -1.08 8.09 10.81
C VAL A 243 -2.54 8.42 11.13
N TYR A 244 -2.86 8.73 12.38
CA TYR A 244 -4.20 9.13 12.81
C TYR A 244 -4.69 10.38 12.06
N GLU A 245 -3.86 11.43 12.01
CA GLU A 245 -4.18 12.68 11.32
C GLU A 245 -4.37 12.48 9.81
N SER A 246 -3.48 11.72 9.19
CA SER A 246 -3.55 11.42 7.75
C SER A 246 -4.78 10.62 7.40
N ARG A 247 -5.15 9.63 8.22
CA ARG A 247 -6.37 8.85 8.00
C ARG A 247 -7.62 9.69 8.21
N TRP A 248 -7.61 10.60 9.19
CA TRP A 248 -8.69 11.55 9.37
C TRP A 248 -8.83 12.50 8.18
N LEU A 249 -7.72 13.02 7.66
CA LEU A 249 -7.73 13.85 6.45
C LEU A 249 -8.30 13.12 5.24
N GLN A 250 -7.95 11.85 5.06
CA GLN A 250 -8.54 11.01 4.00
C GLN A 250 -10.07 10.91 4.13
N GLU A 251 -10.58 10.70 5.35
CA GLU A 251 -12.02 10.60 5.60
C GLU A 251 -12.74 11.92 5.30
N GLN A 252 -12.13 13.05 5.68
CA GLN A 252 -12.65 14.39 5.38
C GLN A 252 -12.67 14.67 3.86
N THR A 253 -11.64 14.22 3.14
CA THR A 253 -11.58 14.37 1.68
C THR A 253 -12.66 13.51 1.02
N LEU A 254 -12.80 12.26 1.44
CA LEU A 254 -13.87 11.39 0.97
C LEU A 254 -15.26 11.99 1.22
N ALA A 255 -15.48 12.59 2.38
CA ALA A 255 -16.75 13.27 2.70
C ALA A 255 -17.10 14.40 1.73
N LYS A 256 -16.10 15.11 1.21
CA LYS A 256 -16.27 16.23 0.27
C LYS A 256 -16.55 15.74 -1.16
N THR A 257 -15.93 14.61 -1.56
CA THR A 257 -16.00 14.09 -2.94
C THR A 257 -17.20 13.18 -3.18
N LEU A 258 -17.70 12.49 -2.15
CA LEU A 258 -18.88 11.63 -2.24
C LEU A 258 -20.15 12.45 -2.57
N LYS A 259 -20.81 12.06 -3.66
CA LYS A 259 -22.09 12.68 -4.09
C LYS A 259 -23.31 11.91 -3.58
N ASP A 260 -23.18 10.58 -3.41
CA ASP A 260 -24.27 9.71 -2.99
C ASP A 260 -24.63 9.91 -1.49
N PRO A 261 -25.86 10.31 -1.15
CA PRO A 261 -26.28 10.53 0.23
C PRO A 261 -26.20 9.28 1.12
N GLU A 262 -26.46 8.08 0.58
CA GLU A 262 -26.39 6.85 1.36
C GLU A 262 -24.93 6.47 1.67
N MET A 263 -24.01 6.74 0.75
CA MET A 263 -22.59 6.58 1.00
C MET A 263 -22.05 7.60 2.01
N LYS A 264 -22.57 8.83 2.01
CA LYS A 264 -22.20 9.86 3.01
C LYS A 264 -22.55 9.44 4.44
N LYS A 265 -23.61 8.67 4.66
CA LYS A 265 -23.97 8.13 5.99
C LYS A 265 -22.95 7.15 6.54
N LYS A 266 -22.09 6.58 5.69
CA LYS A 266 -21.05 5.63 6.07
C LYS A 266 -19.71 6.29 6.36
N ILE A 267 -19.63 7.61 6.25
CA ILE A 267 -18.43 8.38 6.60
C ILE A 267 -18.24 8.35 8.11
N MET A 268 -17.06 7.95 8.52
CA MET A 268 -16.70 7.87 9.93
C MET A 268 -16.46 9.27 10.51
N ASN A 269 -16.94 9.51 11.72
CA ASN A 269 -16.53 10.65 12.51
C ASN A 269 -15.08 10.46 13.04
N LYS A 270 -14.52 11.50 13.67
CA LYS A 270 -13.12 11.48 14.13
C LYS A 270 -12.84 10.35 15.14
N GLN A 271 -13.77 10.09 16.05
CA GLN A 271 -13.61 9.04 17.07
C GLN A 271 -13.65 7.64 16.43
N GLU A 272 -14.54 7.42 15.49
CA GLU A 272 -14.64 6.18 14.72
C GLU A 272 -13.39 5.94 13.87
N VAL A 273 -12.84 6.99 13.21
CA VAL A 273 -11.57 6.90 12.49
C VAL A 273 -10.43 6.52 13.43
N PHE A 274 -10.35 7.15 14.59
CA PHE A 274 -9.29 6.85 15.55
C PHE A 274 -9.41 5.41 16.07
N ARG A 275 -10.63 4.99 16.44
CA ARG A 275 -10.87 3.59 16.81
C ARG A 275 -10.49 2.62 15.69
N PHE A 276 -10.83 2.95 14.43
CA PHE A 276 -10.44 2.14 13.29
C PHE A 276 -8.92 2.02 13.16
N VAL A 277 -8.17 3.12 13.32
CA VAL A 277 -6.71 3.12 13.26
C VAL A 277 -6.07 2.31 14.40
N MET A 278 -6.69 2.23 15.56
CA MET A 278 -6.21 1.43 16.69
C MET A 278 -6.04 -0.06 16.36
N HIS A 279 -6.83 -0.61 15.43
CA HIS A 279 -6.66 -2.00 14.96
C HIS A 279 -5.30 -2.22 14.26
N TYR A 280 -4.74 -1.20 13.66
CA TYR A 280 -3.50 -1.25 12.88
C TYR A 280 -2.28 -0.81 13.71
N GLU A 281 -2.50 -0.11 14.81
CA GLU A 281 -1.49 0.64 15.53
C GLU A 281 -0.32 -0.24 16.00
N ARG A 282 -0.59 -1.41 16.58
CA ARG A 282 0.45 -2.33 17.06
C ARG A 282 1.46 -2.64 15.95
N LEU A 283 0.99 -3.17 14.85
CA LEU A 283 1.86 -3.56 13.75
C LEU A 283 2.50 -2.34 13.07
N THR A 284 1.76 -1.23 12.95
CA THR A 284 2.30 0.03 12.39
C THR A 284 3.47 0.55 13.23
N ARG A 285 3.41 0.47 14.56
CA ARG A 285 4.53 0.88 15.43
C ARG A 285 5.76 0.03 15.21
N TYR A 286 5.63 -1.29 15.09
CA TYR A 286 6.75 -2.17 14.75
C TYR A 286 7.31 -1.88 13.36
N ILE A 287 6.45 -1.65 12.37
CA ILE A 287 6.88 -1.27 11.01
C ILE A 287 7.69 0.03 11.04
N LEU A 288 7.21 1.05 11.74
CA LEU A 288 7.92 2.34 11.83
C LEU A 288 9.27 2.24 12.55
N GLU A 289 9.39 1.33 13.51
CA GLU A 289 10.60 1.10 14.31
C GLU A 289 11.63 0.26 13.54
N GLU A 290 11.24 -0.86 12.94
CA GLU A 290 12.14 -1.88 12.43
C GLU A 290 12.40 -1.79 10.92
N MET A 291 11.36 -1.51 10.14
CA MET A 291 11.42 -1.63 8.67
C MET A 291 12.42 -0.69 8.00
N PRO A 292 12.70 0.54 8.48
CA PRO A 292 13.72 1.39 7.87
C PRO A 292 15.10 0.74 7.78
N SER A 293 15.40 -0.20 8.68
CA SER A 293 16.69 -0.89 8.70
C SER A 293 16.86 -1.88 7.54
N PHE A 294 15.79 -2.49 7.05
CA PHE A 294 15.85 -3.55 6.04
C PHE A 294 15.09 -3.25 4.73
N ALA A 295 14.23 -2.23 4.69
CA ALA A 295 13.64 -1.79 3.42
C ALA A 295 14.74 -1.35 2.44
N ASP A 296 14.57 -1.63 1.15
CA ASP A 296 15.53 -1.25 0.11
C ASP A 296 15.53 0.26 -0.12
N ILE A 297 14.34 0.85 -0.16
CA ILE A 297 14.15 2.28 -0.35
C ILE A 297 13.28 2.80 0.79
N VAL A 298 13.71 3.89 1.42
CA VAL A 298 12.91 4.60 2.42
C VAL A 298 12.71 6.04 1.99
N VAL A 299 11.46 6.38 1.73
CA VAL A 299 11.01 7.75 1.48
C VAL A 299 10.37 8.27 2.75
N GLU A 300 10.92 9.34 3.33
CA GLU A 300 10.33 9.99 4.48
C GLU A 300 9.30 11.03 4.03
N ARG A 301 8.17 11.07 4.70
CA ARG A 301 7.12 12.09 4.50
C ARG A 301 6.94 12.88 5.78
N ASP A 302 7.13 14.20 5.69
CA ASP A 302 6.92 15.10 6.83
C ASP A 302 5.44 15.40 7.11
N LYS A 303 5.19 16.28 8.10
CA LYS A 303 3.84 16.70 8.54
C LYS A 303 3.05 17.45 7.47
N VAL A 304 3.74 18.13 6.56
CA VAL A 304 3.14 19.00 5.51
C VAL A 304 3.22 18.35 4.13
N PHE A 305 3.42 17.03 4.10
CA PHE A 305 3.47 16.22 2.89
C PHE A 305 4.67 16.54 1.97
N ASN A 306 5.80 17.00 2.50
CA ASN A 306 7.05 16.96 1.77
C ASN A 306 7.65 15.56 1.86
N PHE A 307 8.27 15.14 0.77
CA PHE A 307 8.89 13.84 0.64
C PHE A 307 10.39 14.01 0.39
N SER A 308 11.19 13.14 1.00
CA SER A 308 12.64 13.06 0.77
C SER A 308 13.13 11.62 0.91
N PHE A 309 14.23 11.28 0.23
CA PHE A 309 14.83 9.98 0.44
C PHE A 309 15.63 9.95 1.74
N LEU A 310 15.35 8.99 2.60
CA LEU A 310 16.11 8.66 3.79
C LEU A 310 17.10 7.53 3.53
N LYS A 311 16.77 6.60 2.63
CA LYS A 311 17.60 5.48 2.21
C LYS A 311 17.35 5.16 0.74
N THR A 312 18.41 4.93 0.00
CA THR A 312 18.41 4.45 -1.39
C THR A 312 19.30 3.22 -1.52
N PRO A 313 19.07 2.36 -2.51
CA PRO A 313 19.91 1.18 -2.77
C PRO A 313 21.38 1.49 -3.00
#